data_94685ecc4dd6da419aaa93eec91e41e5
#
_entry.id   94685ecc4dd6da419aaa93eec91e41e5
#
_cell.length_a   1.000
_cell.length_b   1.000
_cell.length_c   1.000
_cell.angle_alpha   90.00
_cell.angle_beta   90.00
_cell.angle_gamma   90.00
#
_symmetry.space_group_name_H-M   'P 1'
#
loop_
_entity.id
_entity.type
_entity.pdbx_description
1 polymer ?
#
loop_
_entity_poly.entity_id
_entity_poly.type
_entity_poly.pdbx_seq_one_letter_code
_entity_poly.pdbx_strand_id
1 'polypeptide(L)'
;MPLTGEYEPSTSDWARENAEQYMASGGSEGTELKGRPVILLTTIGAKTGKIRKTPLMRVEHGGEYAVVASLGGAPKNPVWYYNIKANPQVELQDGTETKDYEAREVFGDEKAQWWERAIATWPDYAEYQTKTDRQIPVFLLEPVS
;
A
#
# COMPACT_ATOMS: atom_id res chain seq x y z
N MET A 1 2.51 -17.42 5.07
CA MET A 1 3.49 -17.25 6.16
C MET A 1 3.80 -15.77 6.32
N PRO A 2 3.86 -15.26 7.54
CA PRO A 2 4.21 -13.87 7.74
C PRO A 2 5.63 -13.57 7.25
N LEU A 3 5.83 -12.39 6.73
CA LEU A 3 7.14 -11.95 6.30
C LEU A 3 8.03 -11.70 7.52
N THR A 4 9.25 -12.19 7.47
CA THR A 4 10.22 -12.04 8.56
C THR A 4 11.48 -11.37 8.04
N GLY A 5 12.15 -10.64 8.92
CA GLY A 5 13.39 -9.95 8.58
C GLY A 5 13.58 -8.72 9.43
N GLU A 6 14.70 -8.06 9.22
CA GLU A 6 15.02 -6.81 9.90
C GLU A 6 14.14 -5.67 9.33
N TYR A 7 13.52 -4.91 10.22
CA TYR A 7 12.71 -3.77 9.82
C TYR A 7 13.61 -2.58 9.43
N GLU A 8 13.36 -2.03 8.25
CA GLU A 8 14.04 -0.83 7.78
C GLU A 8 13.03 0.32 7.72
N PRO A 9 13.18 1.36 8.58
CA PRO A 9 12.23 2.47 8.59
C PRO A 9 12.22 3.27 7.30
N SER A 10 11.07 3.87 6.99
CA SER A 10 10.92 4.77 5.85
C SER A 10 11.75 6.05 6.08
N THR A 11 12.25 6.63 5.00
CA THR A 11 12.92 7.93 5.04
C THR A 11 11.93 9.10 5.14
N SER A 12 10.64 8.85 4.87
CA SER A 12 9.58 9.83 5.06
C SER A 12 9.17 9.88 6.53
N ASP A 13 9.29 11.04 7.17
CA ASP A 13 8.94 11.18 8.59
C ASP A 13 7.50 10.79 8.87
N TRP A 14 6.56 11.28 8.04
CA TRP A 14 5.14 10.96 8.22
C TRP A 14 4.89 9.44 8.08
N ALA A 15 5.44 8.83 7.03
CA ALA A 15 5.22 7.41 6.79
C ALA A 15 5.81 6.56 7.91
N ARG A 16 7.02 6.90 8.36
CA ARG A 16 7.68 6.21 9.45
C ARG A 16 6.90 6.31 10.75
N GLU A 17 6.51 7.53 11.13
CA GLU A 17 5.78 7.76 12.38
C GLU A 17 4.42 7.08 12.36
N ASN A 18 3.70 7.16 11.25
CA ASN A 18 2.40 6.51 11.13
C ASN A 18 2.53 5.00 11.20
N ALA A 19 3.53 4.42 10.50
CA ALA A 19 3.77 2.98 10.54
C ALA A 19 4.13 2.51 11.94
N GLU A 20 4.99 3.26 12.65
CA GLU A 20 5.41 2.90 14.00
C GLU A 20 4.26 3.00 15.00
N GLN A 21 3.41 4.01 14.86
CA GLN A 21 2.21 4.12 15.69
C GLN A 21 1.26 2.96 15.42
N TYR A 22 1.07 2.59 14.17
CA TYR A 22 0.22 1.48 13.76
C TYR A 22 0.73 0.17 14.38
N MET A 23 2.04 -0.08 14.28
CA MET A 23 2.65 -1.28 14.84
C MET A 23 2.59 -1.31 16.37
N ALA A 24 2.95 -0.19 17.01
CA ALA A 24 3.03 -0.12 18.47
C ALA A 24 1.67 -0.31 19.12
N SER A 25 0.59 0.13 18.46
CA SER A 25 -0.78 0.02 18.98
C SER A 25 -1.47 -1.29 18.59
N GLY A 26 -0.81 -2.15 17.81
CA GLY A 26 -1.43 -3.37 17.30
C GLY A 26 -2.56 -3.11 16.32
N GLY A 27 -2.57 -1.94 15.68
CA GLY A 27 -3.60 -1.57 14.71
C GLY A 27 -4.78 -0.81 15.30
N SER A 28 -4.69 -0.33 16.54
CA SER A 28 -5.75 0.48 17.15
C SER A 28 -5.54 1.97 16.94
N GLU A 29 -4.34 2.38 16.56
CA GLU A 29 -4.00 3.78 16.28
C GLU A 29 -3.26 3.88 14.93
N GLY A 30 -3.21 5.08 14.34
CA GLY A 30 -2.59 5.29 13.04
C GLY A 30 -3.45 4.77 11.89
N THR A 31 -4.72 4.46 12.14
CA THR A 31 -5.62 3.80 11.17
C THR A 31 -6.45 4.79 10.36
N GLU A 32 -6.24 6.10 10.53
CA GLU A 32 -6.99 7.12 9.80
C GLU A 32 -6.10 8.25 9.33
N LEU A 33 -6.43 8.79 8.17
CA LEU A 33 -5.85 10.03 7.65
C LEU A 33 -7.00 10.87 7.10
N LYS A 34 -7.21 12.07 7.67
CA LYS A 34 -8.30 12.99 7.28
C LYS A 34 -9.66 12.29 7.30
N GLY A 35 -9.90 11.46 8.32
CA GLY A 35 -11.15 10.73 8.48
C GLY A 35 -11.31 9.53 7.56
N ARG A 36 -10.27 9.13 6.84
CA ARG A 36 -10.32 7.99 5.92
C ARG A 36 -9.43 6.86 6.42
N PRO A 37 -9.84 5.60 6.21
CA PRO A 37 -9.09 4.48 6.78
C PRO A 37 -7.75 4.26 6.09
N VAL A 38 -6.76 3.87 6.89
CA VAL A 38 -5.39 3.59 6.48
C VAL A 38 -5.05 2.14 6.82
N ILE A 39 -4.36 1.48 5.90
CA ILE A 39 -3.82 0.12 6.11
C ILE A 39 -2.30 0.20 6.15
N LEU A 40 -1.67 -0.87 6.66
CA LEU A 40 -0.22 -0.97 6.71
C LEU A 40 0.25 -2.11 5.81
N LEU A 41 0.97 -1.75 4.75
CA LEU A 41 1.52 -2.70 3.79
C LEU A 41 2.95 -3.06 4.18
N THR A 42 3.23 -4.36 4.29
CA THR A 42 4.57 -4.87 4.56
C THR A 42 5.13 -5.53 3.30
N THR A 43 6.31 -5.08 2.88
CA THR A 43 7.00 -5.62 1.71
C THR A 43 8.43 -6.00 2.07
N ILE A 44 9.07 -6.79 1.19
CA ILE A 44 10.49 -7.11 1.33
C ILE A 44 11.27 -6.18 0.43
N GLY A 45 12.25 -5.47 0.98
CA GLY A 45 13.06 -4.51 0.23
C GLY A 45 13.80 -5.18 -0.92
N ALA A 46 13.63 -4.64 -2.13
CA ALA A 46 14.21 -5.22 -3.35
C ALA A 46 15.74 -5.26 -3.32
N LYS A 47 16.36 -4.30 -2.65
CA LYS A 47 17.82 -4.18 -2.60
C LYS A 47 18.43 -4.80 -1.34
N THR A 48 17.74 -4.70 -0.20
CA THR A 48 18.31 -5.07 1.10
C THR A 48 17.75 -6.34 1.67
N GLY A 49 16.58 -6.81 1.20
CA GLY A 49 15.87 -7.94 1.80
C GLY A 49 15.25 -7.61 3.15
N LYS A 50 15.32 -6.36 3.59
CA LYS A 50 14.76 -5.95 4.88
C LYS A 50 13.27 -5.70 4.77
N ILE A 51 12.58 -5.77 5.90
CA ILE A 51 11.13 -5.54 5.96
C ILE A 51 10.85 -4.04 5.92
N ARG A 52 9.99 -3.62 4.99
CA ARG A 52 9.53 -2.25 4.85
C ARG A 52 8.04 -2.18 5.14
N LYS A 53 7.62 -1.16 5.90
CA LYS A 53 6.20 -0.97 6.22
C LYS A 53 5.75 0.40 5.75
N THR A 54 4.63 0.42 5.01
CA THR A 54 4.13 1.63 4.37
C THR A 54 2.65 1.82 4.68
N PRO A 55 2.26 2.96 5.27
CA PRO A 55 0.84 3.27 5.43
C PRO A 55 0.25 3.72 4.10
N LEU A 56 -0.91 3.18 3.77
CA LEU A 56 -1.60 3.48 2.52
C LEU A 56 -3.10 3.62 2.77
N MET A 57 -3.81 4.29 1.87
CA MET A 57 -5.26 4.39 1.97
C MET A 57 -5.89 3.01 1.74
N ARG A 58 -6.94 2.70 2.51
CA ARG A 58 -7.66 1.44 2.43
C ARG A 58 -8.62 1.44 1.24
N VAL A 59 -8.33 0.61 0.25
CA VAL A 59 -9.24 0.38 -0.89
C VAL A 59 -9.54 -1.11 -0.92
N GLU A 60 -10.73 -1.48 -0.45
CA GLU A 60 -11.12 -2.88 -0.24
C GLU A 60 -12.44 -3.18 -0.93
N HIS A 61 -12.56 -4.40 -1.47
CA HIS A 61 -13.80 -4.90 -2.02
C HIS A 61 -13.78 -6.42 -2.04
N GLY A 62 -14.75 -7.03 -1.36
CA GLY A 62 -14.90 -8.48 -1.36
C GLY A 62 -13.74 -9.25 -0.77
N GLY A 63 -13.00 -8.66 0.17
CA GLY A 63 -11.84 -9.30 0.79
C GLY A 63 -10.54 -9.10 0.03
N GLU A 64 -10.60 -8.40 -1.10
CA GLU A 64 -9.41 -8.03 -1.86
C GLU A 64 -9.10 -6.56 -1.64
N TYR A 65 -7.84 -6.19 -1.76
CA TYR A 65 -7.39 -4.80 -1.56
C TYR A 65 -6.63 -4.32 -2.78
N ALA A 66 -6.72 -3.02 -3.05
CA ALA A 66 -5.88 -2.39 -4.06
C ALA A 66 -4.94 -1.41 -3.37
N VAL A 67 -3.69 -1.35 -3.83
CA VAL A 67 -2.73 -0.35 -3.40
C VAL A 67 -2.30 0.46 -4.61
N VAL A 68 -2.31 1.78 -4.45
CA VAL A 68 -2.13 2.73 -5.55
C VAL A 68 -0.77 3.39 -5.43
N ALA A 69 0.08 3.19 -6.45
CA ALA A 69 1.46 3.68 -6.43
C ALA A 69 1.56 5.13 -6.89
N SER A 70 0.79 6.01 -6.25
CA SER A 70 0.66 7.41 -6.66
C SER A 70 1.85 8.28 -6.28
N LEU A 71 2.40 8.08 -5.08
CA LEU A 71 3.43 8.94 -4.49
C LEU A 71 3.06 10.45 -4.63
N GLY A 72 1.77 10.78 -4.40
CA GLY A 72 1.27 12.14 -4.49
C GLY A 72 1.32 12.75 -5.89
N GLY A 73 1.43 11.94 -6.94
CA GLY A 73 1.55 12.42 -8.32
C GLY A 73 2.98 12.74 -8.72
N ALA A 74 3.98 12.28 -7.96
CA ALA A 74 5.39 12.46 -8.31
C ALA A 74 5.73 11.76 -9.65
N PRO A 75 6.78 12.19 -10.37
CA PRO A 75 7.13 11.60 -11.65
C PRO A 75 7.73 10.20 -11.57
N LYS A 76 7.95 9.69 -10.36
CA LYS A 76 8.52 8.36 -10.12
C LYS A 76 7.60 7.54 -9.23
N ASN A 77 7.78 6.21 -9.25
CA ASN A 77 7.03 5.31 -8.40
C ASN A 77 7.57 5.29 -6.97
N PRO A 78 6.72 4.98 -5.96
CA PRO A 78 7.20 4.80 -4.59
C PRO A 78 8.12 3.57 -4.48
N VAL A 79 8.93 3.54 -3.42
CA VAL A 79 9.91 2.46 -3.21
C VAL A 79 9.22 1.09 -3.15
N TRP A 80 8.04 1.01 -2.51
CA TRP A 80 7.35 -0.27 -2.37
C TRP A 80 6.89 -0.86 -3.72
N TYR A 81 6.73 -0.03 -4.75
CA TYR A 81 6.44 -0.52 -6.11
C TYR A 81 7.53 -1.49 -6.57
N TYR A 82 8.79 -1.10 -6.41
CA TYR A 82 9.92 -1.96 -6.82
C TYR A 82 10.05 -3.18 -5.92
N ASN A 83 9.71 -3.05 -4.64
CA ASN A 83 9.72 -4.18 -3.72
C ASN A 83 8.72 -5.25 -4.14
N ILE A 84 7.51 -4.84 -4.50
CA ILE A 84 6.47 -5.77 -4.97
C ILE A 84 6.84 -6.39 -6.31
N LYS A 85 7.44 -5.62 -7.22
CA LYS A 85 7.87 -6.16 -8.51
C LYS A 85 8.94 -7.23 -8.34
N ALA A 86 9.83 -7.07 -7.37
CA ALA A 86 10.88 -8.04 -7.08
C ALA A 86 10.35 -9.24 -6.29
N ASN A 87 9.38 -9.01 -5.37
CA ASN A 87 8.79 -10.06 -4.55
C ASN A 87 7.31 -9.74 -4.31
N PRO A 88 6.38 -10.43 -4.99
CA PRO A 88 4.96 -10.13 -4.91
C PRO A 88 4.28 -10.59 -3.61
N GLN A 89 4.98 -11.30 -2.74
CA GLN A 89 4.42 -11.70 -1.45
C GLN A 89 4.47 -10.53 -0.49
N VAL A 90 3.31 -10.17 0.08
CA VAL A 90 3.17 -9.04 0.98
C VAL A 90 2.32 -9.42 2.17
N GLU A 91 2.41 -8.62 3.23
CA GLU A 91 1.54 -8.73 4.38
C GLU A 91 0.76 -7.42 4.50
N LEU A 92 -0.52 -7.52 4.85
CA LEU A 92 -1.37 -6.35 5.00
C LEU A 92 -2.03 -6.38 6.36
N GLN A 93 -1.91 -5.26 7.09
CA GLN A 93 -2.62 -5.07 8.35
C GLN A 93 -3.72 -4.03 8.13
N ASP A 94 -4.95 -4.44 8.40
CA ASP A 94 -6.13 -3.60 8.33
C ASP A 94 -6.71 -3.52 9.74
N GLY A 95 -6.44 -2.43 10.45
CA GLY A 95 -6.75 -2.33 11.85
C GLY A 95 -5.97 -3.36 12.65
N THR A 96 -6.67 -4.20 13.41
CA THR A 96 -6.04 -5.23 14.23
C THR A 96 -5.84 -6.56 13.50
N GLU A 97 -6.30 -6.66 12.24
CA GLU A 97 -6.24 -7.90 11.49
C GLU A 97 -5.10 -7.89 10.48
N THR A 98 -4.23 -8.90 10.53
CA THR A 98 -3.07 -9.04 9.65
C THR A 98 -3.19 -10.33 8.85
N LYS A 99 -3.01 -10.26 7.54
CA LYS A 99 -3.08 -11.41 6.63
C LYS A 99 -2.02 -11.33 5.54
N ASP A 100 -1.73 -12.49 4.96
CA ASP A 100 -0.79 -12.60 3.83
C ASP A 100 -1.54 -12.49 2.51
N TYR A 101 -0.92 -11.80 1.54
CA TYR A 101 -1.48 -11.59 0.21
C TYR A 101 -0.40 -11.76 -0.84
N GLU A 102 -0.85 -12.02 -2.06
CA GLU A 102 0.00 -11.98 -3.23
C GLU A 102 -0.45 -10.79 -4.09
N ALA A 103 0.51 -9.95 -4.48
CA ALA A 103 0.23 -8.73 -5.24
C ALA A 103 0.41 -8.98 -6.73
N ARG A 104 -0.50 -8.43 -7.55
CA ARG A 104 -0.29 -8.38 -9.00
C ARG A 104 -0.76 -7.04 -9.54
N GLU A 105 -0.03 -6.52 -10.49
CA GLU A 105 -0.41 -5.26 -11.12
C GLU A 105 -1.60 -5.50 -12.05
N VAL A 106 -2.59 -4.59 -12.00
CA VAL A 106 -3.79 -4.69 -12.82
C VAL A 106 -3.79 -3.65 -13.92
N PHE A 107 -4.46 -3.98 -15.03
CA PHE A 107 -4.52 -3.15 -16.24
C PHE A 107 -5.93 -3.19 -16.82
N GLY A 108 -6.19 -2.33 -17.80
CA GLY A 108 -7.43 -2.34 -18.56
C GLY A 108 -8.66 -2.14 -17.70
N ASP A 109 -9.71 -2.94 -17.94
CA ASP A 109 -10.99 -2.83 -17.25
C ASP A 109 -10.87 -3.12 -15.75
N GLU A 110 -10.04 -4.08 -15.38
CA GLU A 110 -9.81 -4.41 -13.97
C GLU A 110 -9.20 -3.23 -13.23
N LYS A 111 -8.20 -2.59 -13.83
CA LYS A 111 -7.61 -1.37 -13.25
C LYS A 111 -8.62 -0.25 -13.16
N ALA A 112 -9.46 -0.07 -14.19
CA ALA A 112 -10.46 0.99 -14.20
C ALA A 112 -11.46 0.82 -13.05
N GLN A 113 -11.91 -0.41 -12.78
CA GLN A 113 -12.81 -0.68 -11.67
C GLN A 113 -12.18 -0.36 -10.32
N TRP A 114 -10.93 -0.78 -10.12
CA TRP A 114 -10.23 -0.51 -8.86
C TRP A 114 -9.86 0.96 -8.72
N TRP A 115 -9.58 1.64 -9.83
CA TRP A 115 -9.31 3.07 -9.83
C TRP A 115 -10.52 3.87 -9.36
N GLU A 116 -11.72 3.49 -9.82
CA GLU A 116 -12.96 4.12 -9.35
C GLU A 116 -13.17 3.92 -7.84
N ARG A 117 -12.89 2.71 -7.34
CA ARG A 117 -12.98 2.43 -5.89
C ARG A 117 -11.95 3.26 -5.12
N ALA A 118 -10.75 3.40 -5.66
CA ALA A 118 -9.70 4.19 -5.03
C ALA A 118 -10.09 5.67 -4.94
N ILE A 119 -10.63 6.23 -6.02
CA ILE A 119 -11.09 7.63 -6.04
C ILE A 119 -12.23 7.83 -5.05
N ALA A 120 -13.12 6.86 -4.91
CA ALA A 120 -14.23 6.94 -3.96
C ALA A 120 -13.72 7.01 -2.52
N THR A 121 -12.60 6.31 -2.23
CA THR A 121 -11.97 6.34 -0.91
C THR A 121 -11.10 7.57 -0.71
N TRP A 122 -10.30 7.94 -1.73
CA TRP A 122 -9.38 9.08 -1.66
C TRP A 122 -9.43 9.85 -2.98
N PRO A 123 -10.32 10.86 -3.09
CA PRO A 123 -10.51 11.61 -4.34
C PRO A 123 -9.24 12.25 -4.89
N ASP A 124 -8.25 12.51 -4.04
CA ASP A 124 -6.98 13.13 -4.44
C ASP A 124 -6.21 12.26 -5.44
N TYR A 125 -6.49 10.95 -5.53
CA TYR A 125 -5.84 10.09 -6.53
C TYR A 125 -6.11 10.59 -7.97
N ALA A 126 -7.32 11.07 -8.24
CA ALA A 126 -7.63 11.62 -9.56
C ALA A 126 -6.77 12.85 -9.87
N GLU A 127 -6.56 13.70 -8.87
CA GLU A 127 -5.71 14.88 -9.00
C GLU A 127 -4.25 14.48 -9.18
N TYR A 128 -3.78 13.47 -8.44
CA TYR A 128 -2.40 12.99 -8.57
C TYR A 128 -2.09 12.52 -9.98
N GLN A 129 -3.03 11.86 -10.66
CA GLN A 129 -2.83 11.41 -12.03
C GLN A 129 -2.63 12.58 -13.00
N THR A 130 -3.22 13.75 -12.71
CA THR A 130 -3.05 14.93 -13.55
C THR A 130 -1.68 15.60 -13.38
N LYS A 131 -0.95 15.25 -12.32
CA LYS A 131 0.36 15.85 -12.00
C LYS A 131 1.52 15.10 -12.63
N THR A 132 1.28 13.94 -13.24
CA THR A 132 2.34 13.12 -13.83
C THR A 132 1.89 12.53 -15.15
N ASP A 133 2.84 12.37 -16.08
CA ASP A 133 2.58 11.73 -17.37
C ASP A 133 2.60 10.19 -17.27
N ARG A 134 3.16 9.64 -16.18
CA ARG A 134 3.16 8.19 -16.02
C ARG A 134 1.76 7.69 -15.66
N GLN A 135 1.46 6.47 -16.10
CA GLN A 135 0.25 5.77 -15.65
C GLN A 135 0.48 5.30 -14.23
N ILE A 136 -0.29 5.82 -13.26
CA ILE A 136 -0.12 5.43 -11.85
C ILE A 136 -0.48 3.95 -11.70
N PRO A 137 0.47 3.08 -11.28
CA PRO A 137 0.19 1.66 -11.13
C PRO A 137 -0.78 1.36 -9.99
N VAL A 138 -1.60 0.33 -10.20
CA VAL A 138 -2.49 -0.21 -9.18
C VAL A 138 -2.18 -1.70 -9.05
N PHE A 139 -1.95 -2.16 -7.82
CA PHE A 139 -1.75 -3.58 -7.53
C PHE A 139 -2.96 -4.12 -6.79
N LEU A 140 -3.42 -5.29 -7.21
CA LEU A 140 -4.45 -6.03 -6.49
C LEU A 140 -3.77 -7.00 -5.54
N LEU A 141 -4.22 -7.00 -4.28
CA LEU A 141 -3.75 -7.91 -3.25
C LEU A 141 -4.79 -9.00 -3.09
N GLU A 142 -4.42 -10.22 -3.46
CA GLU A 142 -5.30 -11.38 -3.37
C GLU A 142 -4.91 -12.22 -2.17
N PRO A 143 -5.88 -12.64 -1.31
CA PRO A 143 -5.55 -13.42 -0.12
C PRO A 143 -4.86 -14.72 -0.47
N VAL A 144 -3.85 -15.07 0.32
CA VAL A 144 -3.18 -16.37 0.24
C VAL A 144 -3.79 -17.26 1.31
N SER A 145 -4.36 -18.35 0.87
CA SER A 145 -5.05 -19.28 1.77
C SER A 145 -4.09 -20.20 2.50
#